data_16c8c7c1d08bb4a237ba12003dc429ae
#
_entry.id   16c8c7c1d08bb4a237ba12003dc429ae
#
_cell.length_a   1.000
_cell.length_b   1.000
_cell.length_c   1.000
_cell.angle_alpha   90.00
_cell.angle_beta   90.00
_cell.angle_gamma   90.00
#
_symmetry.space_group_name_H-M   'P 1'
#
loop_
_entity.id
_entity.type
_entity.pdbx_description
1 polymer ?
#
loop_
_entity_poly.entity_id
_entity_poly.type
_entity_poly.pdbx_seq_one_letter_code
_entity_poly.pdbx_strand_id
1 'polypeptide(L)'
;MSRCDELCMTYTVNRLSETAKTFRRLGETYECASGDEAKSPSFKRQLFLVADILDDCTLMQLEADKPAKGLLRDMSSRALISGIVIREVNILKSKNGKNEVVVQARTLGKGCTSERKIRKIISDVFGGGYYSDHNNRLVVNEECQQYVYHQENRFRFLSGVARECKDKSGFNGDNFMVSNLSCGKVVAAIADGCGSGKRAFIESRMVIELMENCIDAGFEEKTAIDFINSAYINGGGMGNPVTMDMSVVDCQSGIMHCIKMGAVSTFIKREGWVEIIKSSTLPMGVLEQVDYDCTDKKLYDGDYVIMISDGVLDSMCEQGRKACRDNQQCEDEEAKGNS
;
A
#
# COMPACT_ATOMS: atom_id res chain seq x y z
N MET A 1 -27.06 6.28 7.08
CA MET A 1 -27.04 4.95 7.71
C MET A 1 -28.38 4.75 8.43
N SER A 2 -29.03 3.61 8.20
CA SER A 2 -30.21 3.31 9.01
C SER A 2 -29.77 3.00 10.44
N ARG A 3 -30.67 3.16 11.43
CA ARG A 3 -30.39 2.78 12.83
C ARG A 3 -29.96 1.31 12.97
N CYS A 4 -30.37 0.48 11.99
CA CYS A 4 -30.01 -0.92 11.92
C CYS A 4 -28.56 -1.11 11.44
N ASP A 5 -28.13 -0.32 10.45
CA ASP A 5 -26.74 -0.37 9.94
C ASP A 5 -25.73 0.08 11.00
N GLU A 6 -26.07 1.10 11.78
CA GLU A 6 -25.26 1.60 12.88
C GLU A 6 -25.13 0.57 14.01
N LEU A 7 -26.21 -0.14 14.34
CA LEU A 7 -26.19 -1.23 15.30
C LEU A 7 -25.38 -2.43 14.81
N CYS A 8 -25.52 -2.82 13.53
CA CYS A 8 -24.74 -3.89 12.94
C CYS A 8 -23.23 -3.56 12.93
N MET A 9 -22.88 -2.31 12.59
CA MET A 9 -21.49 -1.86 12.58
C MET A 9 -20.89 -1.86 13.99
N THR A 10 -21.62 -1.31 14.97
CA THR A 10 -21.20 -1.34 16.38
C THR A 10 -21.04 -2.77 16.90
N TYR A 11 -21.94 -3.67 16.54
CA TYR A 11 -21.84 -5.08 16.90
C TYR A 11 -20.60 -5.74 16.30
N THR A 12 -20.31 -5.50 15.01
CA THR A 12 -19.14 -6.05 14.32
C THR A 12 -17.84 -5.57 14.95
N VAL A 13 -17.71 -4.25 15.22
CA VAL A 13 -16.56 -3.65 15.87
C VAL A 13 -16.34 -4.26 17.27
N ASN A 14 -17.41 -4.38 18.06
CA ASN A 14 -17.32 -4.98 19.40
C ASN A 14 -16.89 -6.45 19.33
N ARG A 15 -17.38 -7.22 18.34
CA ARG A 15 -16.98 -8.63 18.15
C ARG A 15 -15.51 -8.77 17.76
N LEU A 16 -15.00 -7.93 16.87
CA LEU A 16 -13.58 -7.90 16.51
C LEU A 16 -12.71 -7.57 17.71
N SER A 17 -13.08 -6.54 18.49
CA SER A 17 -12.36 -6.16 19.71
C SER A 17 -12.34 -7.28 20.77
N GLU A 18 -13.47 -7.97 21.00
CA GLU A 18 -13.50 -9.12 21.91
C GLU A 18 -12.67 -10.30 21.39
N THR A 19 -12.64 -10.51 20.09
CA THR A 19 -11.79 -11.52 19.47
C THR A 19 -10.30 -11.18 19.66
N ALA A 20 -9.91 -9.93 19.43
CA ALA A 20 -8.55 -9.46 19.69
C ALA A 20 -8.11 -9.70 21.14
N LYS A 21 -8.96 -9.34 22.11
CA LYS A 21 -8.72 -9.60 23.54
C LYS A 21 -8.56 -11.11 23.83
N THR A 22 -9.32 -11.95 23.14
CA THR A 22 -9.23 -13.40 23.30
C THR A 22 -7.88 -13.92 22.82
N PHE A 23 -7.40 -13.45 21.65
CA PHE A 23 -6.08 -13.82 21.16
C PHE A 23 -4.95 -13.36 22.08
N ARG A 24 -5.04 -12.15 22.67
CA ARG A 24 -4.06 -11.69 23.67
C ARG A 24 -4.05 -12.59 24.89
N ARG A 25 -5.22 -12.91 25.45
CA ARG A 25 -5.33 -13.82 26.60
C ARG A 25 -4.79 -15.21 26.30
N LEU A 26 -5.04 -15.76 25.10
CA LEU A 26 -4.46 -17.04 24.68
C LEU A 26 -2.93 -16.97 24.66
N GLY A 27 -2.35 -15.88 24.12
CA GLY A 27 -0.91 -15.66 24.13
C GLY A 27 -0.32 -15.59 25.55
N GLU A 28 -0.98 -14.92 26.47
CA GLU A 28 -0.59 -14.82 27.88
C GLU A 28 -0.69 -16.18 28.59
N THR A 29 -1.77 -16.93 28.34
CA THR A 29 -2.02 -18.23 28.98
C THR A 29 -1.06 -19.30 28.47
N TYR A 30 -0.67 -19.22 27.20
CA TYR A 30 0.25 -20.17 26.58
C TYR A 30 1.65 -20.14 27.21
N GLU A 31 2.10 -18.98 27.65
CA GLU A 31 3.36 -18.80 28.37
C GLU A 31 3.38 -19.52 29.73
N CYS A 32 2.22 -19.55 30.40
CA CYS A 32 2.10 -20.20 31.71
C CYS A 32 2.01 -21.74 31.62
N ALA A 33 1.61 -22.32 30.50
CA ALA A 33 1.35 -23.73 30.32
C ALA A 33 2.51 -24.54 29.72
N SER A 34 3.41 -23.89 28.98
CA SER A 34 4.55 -24.52 28.32
C SER A 34 5.79 -24.41 29.19
N GLY A 35 6.07 -25.45 29.99
CA GLY A 35 7.34 -25.58 30.73
C GLY A 35 8.57 -25.85 29.87
N ASP A 36 8.44 -25.80 28.53
CA ASP A 36 9.53 -25.97 27.57
C ASP A 36 9.88 -24.61 26.96
N GLU A 37 10.98 -24.01 27.41
CA GLU A 37 11.48 -22.68 27.00
C GLU A 37 11.75 -22.52 25.49
N ALA A 38 11.82 -23.61 24.72
CA ALA A 38 12.28 -23.60 23.34
C ALA A 38 11.20 -23.38 22.26
N LYS A 39 9.89 -23.45 22.60
CA LYS A 39 8.79 -23.37 21.60
C LYS A 39 7.81 -22.20 21.81
N SER A 40 7.95 -21.48 22.89
CA SER A 40 6.95 -20.54 23.40
C SER A 40 6.97 -19.12 22.80
N PRO A 41 8.10 -18.44 22.54
CA PRO A 41 8.08 -17.00 22.22
C PRO A 41 7.41 -16.68 20.90
N SER A 42 7.59 -17.54 19.92
CA SER A 42 7.13 -17.30 18.54
C SER A 42 5.62 -17.44 18.36
N PHE A 43 4.99 -18.48 18.92
CA PHE A 43 3.55 -18.66 18.83
C PHE A 43 2.78 -17.58 19.61
N LYS A 44 3.29 -17.19 20.79
CA LYS A 44 2.78 -16.04 21.55
C LYS A 44 2.78 -14.78 20.70
N ARG A 45 3.91 -14.48 20.04
CA ARG A 45 4.05 -13.31 19.17
C ARG A 45 3.04 -13.33 18.03
N GLN A 46 2.80 -14.49 17.40
CA GLN A 46 1.79 -14.61 16.35
C GLN A 46 0.38 -14.31 16.87
N LEU A 47 0.01 -14.78 18.07
CA LEU A 47 -1.29 -14.46 18.66
C LEU A 47 -1.45 -12.97 18.96
N PHE A 48 -0.40 -12.30 19.43
CA PHE A 48 -0.42 -10.85 19.63
C PHE A 48 -0.53 -10.10 18.32
N LEU A 49 0.20 -10.51 17.28
CA LEU A 49 0.09 -9.89 15.94
C LEU A 49 -1.31 -10.02 15.36
N VAL A 50 -1.95 -11.20 15.49
CA VAL A 50 -3.35 -11.37 15.06
C VAL A 50 -4.28 -10.45 15.86
N ALA A 51 -4.05 -10.29 17.17
CA ALA A 51 -4.83 -9.39 17.99
C ALA A 51 -4.65 -7.91 17.56
N ASP A 52 -3.42 -7.50 17.24
CA ASP A 52 -3.11 -6.15 16.76
C ASP A 52 -3.80 -5.87 15.41
N ILE A 53 -3.78 -6.83 14.49
CA ILE A 53 -4.51 -6.77 13.22
C ILE A 53 -6.02 -6.56 13.44
N LEU A 54 -6.61 -7.32 14.35
CA LEU A 54 -8.04 -7.21 14.67
C LEU A 54 -8.37 -5.86 15.31
N ASP A 55 -7.51 -5.33 16.17
CA ASP A 55 -7.68 -4.00 16.75
C ASP A 55 -7.52 -2.92 15.69
N ASP A 56 -6.58 -3.02 14.76
CA ASP A 56 -6.46 -2.10 13.63
C ASP A 56 -7.73 -2.09 12.76
N CYS A 57 -8.33 -3.26 12.51
CA CYS A 57 -9.62 -3.35 11.84
C CYS A 57 -10.75 -2.62 12.61
N THR A 58 -10.70 -2.61 13.95
CA THR A 58 -11.69 -1.86 14.77
C THR A 58 -11.44 -0.37 14.79
N LEU A 59 -10.17 0.04 14.67
CA LEU A 59 -9.75 1.44 14.62
C LEU A 59 -9.99 2.10 13.25
N MET A 60 -10.29 1.31 12.22
CA MET A 60 -10.80 1.83 10.93
C MET A 60 -12.22 2.40 11.10
N GLN A 61 -12.46 3.19 12.16
CA GLN A 61 -13.70 3.94 12.30
C GLN A 61 -13.72 5.00 11.20
N LEU A 62 -14.60 4.80 10.24
CA LEU A 62 -15.04 5.85 9.35
C LEU A 62 -15.74 6.91 10.21
N GLU A 63 -15.05 7.98 10.53
CA GLU A 63 -15.71 9.12 11.15
C GLU A 63 -16.69 9.71 10.15
N ALA A 64 -17.99 9.49 10.40
CA ALA A 64 -19.04 10.08 9.60
C ALA A 64 -19.27 11.51 10.07
N ASP A 65 -18.71 12.46 9.33
CA ASP A 65 -18.98 13.88 9.53
C ASP A 65 -20.18 14.32 8.70
N LYS A 66 -21.10 15.07 9.32
CA LYS A 66 -22.11 15.78 8.55
C LYS A 66 -21.51 17.05 7.99
N PRO A 67 -21.67 17.32 6.68
CA PRO A 67 -21.16 18.54 6.10
C PRO A 67 -21.76 19.78 6.80
N ALA A 68 -20.99 20.86 6.83
CA ALA A 68 -21.45 22.12 7.42
C ALA A 68 -22.79 22.54 6.79
N LYS A 69 -23.69 23.11 7.61
CA LYS A 69 -25.04 23.49 7.18
C LYS A 69 -25.09 24.35 5.90
N GLY A 70 -24.08 25.17 5.68
CA GLY A 70 -23.92 25.97 4.46
C GLY A 70 -23.69 25.11 3.20
N LEU A 71 -22.81 24.11 3.29
CA LEU A 71 -22.52 23.16 2.21
C LEU A 71 -23.73 22.31 1.85
N LEU A 72 -24.47 21.83 2.88
CA LEU A 72 -25.71 21.08 2.66
C LEU A 72 -26.78 21.90 1.92
N ARG A 73 -26.91 23.21 2.26
CA ARG A 73 -27.84 24.09 1.57
C ARG A 73 -27.46 24.31 0.10
N ASP A 74 -26.16 24.55 -0.16
CA ASP A 74 -25.67 24.74 -1.53
C ASP A 74 -25.88 23.47 -2.36
N MET A 75 -25.51 22.30 -1.85
CA MET A 75 -25.77 21.01 -2.49
C MET A 75 -27.26 20.81 -2.80
N SER A 76 -28.11 21.03 -1.81
CA SER A 76 -29.57 20.83 -1.96
C SER A 76 -30.17 21.76 -2.99
N SER A 77 -29.72 23.04 -3.02
CA SER A 77 -30.18 24.03 -3.99
C SER A 77 -29.80 23.65 -5.42
N ARG A 78 -28.54 23.25 -5.65
CA ARG A 78 -28.04 22.79 -6.96
C ARG A 78 -28.73 21.51 -7.41
N ALA A 79 -28.99 20.59 -6.47
CA ALA A 79 -29.68 19.34 -6.74
C ALA A 79 -31.12 19.58 -7.18
N LEU A 80 -31.85 20.48 -6.49
CA LEU A 80 -33.21 20.85 -6.85
C LEU A 80 -33.31 21.45 -8.26
N ILE A 81 -32.37 22.32 -8.64
CA ILE A 81 -32.30 22.87 -10.01
C ILE A 81 -32.10 21.73 -11.04
N SER A 82 -31.41 20.66 -10.66
CA SER A 82 -31.15 19.48 -11.49
C SER A 82 -32.28 18.46 -11.46
N GLY A 83 -33.39 18.71 -10.71
CA GLY A 83 -34.51 17.79 -10.53
C GLY A 83 -34.24 16.66 -9.55
N ILE A 84 -33.27 16.84 -8.65
CA ILE A 84 -32.86 15.85 -7.66
C ILE A 84 -33.15 16.40 -6.25
N VAL A 85 -33.66 15.54 -5.40
CA VAL A 85 -33.87 15.82 -3.96
C VAL A 85 -32.84 15.02 -3.20
N ILE A 86 -31.94 15.71 -2.50
CA ILE A 86 -30.99 15.13 -1.56
C ILE A 86 -31.65 15.07 -0.19
N ARG A 87 -31.70 13.87 0.42
CA ARG A 87 -32.23 13.67 1.76
C ARG A 87 -31.14 13.75 2.82
N GLU A 88 -30.03 13.15 2.55
CA GLU A 88 -28.92 13.04 3.50
C GLU A 88 -27.59 13.05 2.78
N VAL A 89 -26.58 13.65 3.42
CA VAL A 89 -25.18 13.62 2.97
C VAL A 89 -24.32 13.33 4.18
N ASN A 90 -23.50 12.31 4.06
CA ASN A 90 -22.49 11.95 5.05
C ASN A 90 -21.11 11.99 4.37
N ILE A 91 -20.13 12.53 5.09
CA ILE A 91 -18.75 12.51 4.65
C ILE A 91 -18.02 11.49 5.52
N LEU A 92 -17.50 10.45 4.89
CA LEU A 92 -16.66 9.48 5.55
C LEU A 92 -15.22 9.89 5.32
N LYS A 93 -14.52 10.25 6.39
CA LYS A 93 -13.10 10.55 6.35
C LYS A 93 -12.33 9.27 6.60
N SER A 94 -11.57 8.84 5.61
CA SER A 94 -10.59 7.78 5.80
C SER A 94 -9.36 8.34 6.55
N LYS A 95 -8.68 7.54 7.36
CA LYS A 95 -7.37 7.88 7.96
C LYS A 95 -6.36 8.38 6.93
N ASN A 96 -6.49 7.98 5.68
CA ASN A 96 -5.65 8.37 4.55
C ASN A 96 -5.98 9.75 3.96
N GLY A 97 -6.83 10.55 4.61
CA GLY A 97 -7.18 11.91 4.17
C GLY A 97 -8.12 11.98 2.96
N LYS A 98 -8.57 10.85 2.42
CA LYS A 98 -9.58 10.82 1.36
C LYS A 98 -10.98 10.96 1.95
N ASN A 99 -11.79 11.75 1.28
CA ASN A 99 -13.18 11.89 1.62
C ASN A 99 -14.02 10.96 0.71
N GLU A 100 -14.88 10.18 1.32
CA GLU A 100 -15.96 9.51 0.65
C GLU A 100 -17.26 10.27 0.95
N VAL A 101 -18.02 10.59 -0.06
CA VAL A 101 -19.28 11.31 0.09
C VAL A 101 -20.42 10.37 -0.21
N VAL A 102 -21.21 10.08 0.82
CA VAL A 102 -22.38 9.22 0.74
C VAL A 102 -23.63 10.11 0.67
N VAL A 103 -24.39 9.99 -0.41
CA VAL A 103 -25.57 10.82 -0.67
C VAL A 103 -26.80 9.93 -0.79
N GLN A 104 -27.84 10.23 -0.01
CA GLN A 104 -29.17 9.66 -0.24
C GLN A 104 -29.99 10.62 -1.12
N ALA A 105 -30.37 10.17 -2.29
CA ALA A 105 -31.04 11.02 -3.27
C ALA A 105 -32.17 10.28 -4.03
N ARG A 106 -33.10 11.08 -4.54
CA ARG A 106 -34.18 10.65 -5.44
C ARG A 106 -34.50 11.78 -6.42
N THR A 107 -35.28 11.50 -7.44
CA THR A 107 -35.81 12.56 -8.31
C THR A 107 -36.93 13.36 -7.62
N LEU A 108 -37.09 14.62 -8.02
CA LEU A 108 -38.13 15.50 -7.49
C LEU A 108 -39.54 15.07 -7.96
N GLY A 109 -39.68 14.43 -9.10
CA GLY A 109 -40.95 13.97 -9.70
C GLY A 109 -40.80 12.63 -10.38
N LYS A 110 -41.84 12.25 -11.14
CA LYS A 110 -41.82 11.01 -11.94
C LYS A 110 -40.76 11.14 -13.04
N GLY A 111 -39.85 10.21 -13.09
CA GLY A 111 -38.77 10.15 -14.08
C GLY A 111 -37.44 9.75 -13.53
N CYS A 112 -36.45 9.75 -14.39
CA CYS A 112 -35.09 9.39 -14.02
C CYS A 112 -34.09 10.44 -14.56
N THR A 113 -32.95 10.56 -13.87
CA THR A 113 -31.84 11.40 -14.29
C THR A 113 -30.51 10.69 -14.04
N SER A 114 -29.45 11.11 -14.71
CA SER A 114 -28.13 10.50 -14.55
C SER A 114 -27.52 10.85 -13.18
N GLU A 115 -26.91 9.85 -12.52
CA GLU A 115 -26.14 10.04 -11.29
C GLU A 115 -24.97 11.03 -11.47
N ARG A 116 -24.46 11.19 -12.70
CA ARG A 116 -23.40 12.17 -13.03
C ARG A 116 -23.71 13.60 -12.58
N LYS A 117 -25.00 13.94 -12.47
CA LYS A 117 -25.40 15.24 -11.94
C LYS A 117 -25.07 15.40 -10.47
N ILE A 118 -25.28 14.34 -9.67
CA ILE A 118 -24.90 14.34 -8.23
C ILE A 118 -23.38 14.45 -8.13
N ARG A 119 -22.63 13.65 -8.88
CA ARG A 119 -21.17 13.70 -8.92
C ARG A 119 -20.65 15.11 -9.23
N LYS A 120 -21.23 15.77 -10.25
CA LYS A 120 -20.84 17.16 -10.60
C LYS A 120 -21.13 18.12 -9.45
N ILE A 121 -22.28 18.02 -8.81
CA ILE A 121 -22.64 18.86 -7.65
C ILE A 121 -21.63 18.65 -6.51
N ILE A 122 -21.24 17.42 -6.23
CA ILE A 122 -20.25 17.07 -5.20
C ILE A 122 -18.90 17.72 -5.55
N SER A 123 -18.43 17.55 -6.79
CA SER A 123 -17.17 18.15 -7.24
C SER A 123 -17.18 19.68 -7.16
N ASP A 124 -18.30 20.31 -7.50
CA ASP A 124 -18.44 21.77 -7.45
C ASP A 124 -18.49 22.32 -6.02
N VAL A 125 -19.05 21.55 -5.07
CA VAL A 125 -19.27 21.99 -3.68
C VAL A 125 -18.08 21.68 -2.78
N PHE A 126 -17.51 20.48 -2.91
CA PHE A 126 -16.36 20.05 -2.07
C PHE A 126 -15.01 20.44 -2.69
N GLY A 127 -14.99 20.79 -3.97
CA GLY A 127 -13.77 21.04 -4.73
C GLY A 127 -13.04 19.74 -5.11
N GLY A 128 -12.40 19.74 -6.26
CA GLY A 128 -11.68 18.58 -6.79
C GLY A 128 -12.56 17.61 -7.57
N GLY A 129 -11.92 16.56 -8.10
CA GLY A 129 -12.59 15.49 -8.83
C GLY A 129 -13.18 14.44 -7.89
N TYR A 130 -14.32 13.92 -8.28
CA TYR A 130 -14.94 12.76 -7.62
C TYR A 130 -15.35 11.74 -8.68
N TYR A 131 -15.20 10.47 -8.37
CA TYR A 131 -15.70 9.38 -9.22
C TYR A 131 -16.76 8.57 -8.47
N SER A 132 -17.64 7.95 -9.25
CA SER A 132 -18.75 7.16 -8.74
C SER A 132 -18.26 5.78 -8.34
N ASP A 133 -18.72 5.27 -7.19
CA ASP A 133 -18.50 3.88 -6.83
C ASP A 133 -19.13 2.94 -7.86
N HIS A 134 -18.48 1.80 -8.11
CA HIS A 134 -18.93 0.82 -9.12
C HIS A 134 -20.26 0.16 -8.77
N ASN A 135 -20.68 0.16 -7.49
CA ASN A 135 -21.98 -0.34 -7.05
C ASN A 135 -23.11 0.69 -7.20
N ASN A 136 -22.78 1.94 -7.55
CA ASN A 136 -23.80 2.96 -7.74
C ASN A 136 -24.68 2.63 -8.96
N ARG A 137 -25.98 2.86 -8.82
CA ARG A 137 -26.87 2.87 -9.99
C ARG A 137 -26.52 4.07 -10.87
N LEU A 138 -26.50 3.87 -12.19
CA LEU A 138 -26.22 4.93 -13.17
C LEU A 138 -27.32 5.99 -13.25
N VAL A 139 -28.47 5.69 -12.67
CA VAL A 139 -29.69 6.50 -12.78
C VAL A 139 -30.28 6.75 -11.40
N VAL A 140 -30.65 7.99 -11.15
CA VAL A 140 -31.48 8.41 -9.99
C VAL A 140 -32.92 8.36 -10.41
N ASN A 141 -33.75 7.71 -9.63
CA ASN A 141 -35.20 7.56 -9.86
C ASN A 141 -36.04 8.10 -8.67
N GLU A 142 -37.32 7.80 -8.62
CA GLU A 142 -38.25 8.24 -7.58
C GLU A 142 -37.94 7.61 -6.20
N GLU A 143 -37.34 6.44 -6.19
CA GLU A 143 -36.93 5.76 -4.97
C GLU A 143 -35.70 6.43 -4.37
N CYS A 144 -35.72 6.67 -3.07
CA CYS A 144 -34.55 7.20 -2.38
C CYS A 144 -33.48 6.11 -2.27
N GLN A 145 -32.34 6.36 -2.91
CA GLN A 145 -31.23 5.43 -2.94
C GLN A 145 -29.94 6.10 -2.48
N GLN A 146 -29.01 5.26 -2.07
CA GLN A 146 -27.68 5.67 -1.65
C GLN A 146 -26.73 5.66 -2.85
N TYR A 147 -25.92 6.71 -2.94
CA TYR A 147 -24.85 6.88 -3.91
C TYR A 147 -23.57 7.21 -3.18
N VAL A 148 -22.48 6.51 -3.50
CA VAL A 148 -21.17 6.68 -2.90
C VAL A 148 -20.22 7.29 -3.93
N TYR A 149 -19.49 8.31 -3.53
CA TYR A 149 -18.53 9.00 -4.39
C TYR A 149 -17.19 9.09 -3.68
N HIS A 150 -16.14 8.74 -4.39
CA HIS A 150 -14.77 8.77 -3.89
C HIS A 150 -14.02 9.96 -4.47
N GLN A 151 -13.23 10.63 -3.65
CA GLN A 151 -12.38 11.71 -4.11
C GLN A 151 -11.29 11.17 -5.05
N GLU A 152 -11.10 11.82 -6.20
CA GLU A 152 -10.02 11.48 -7.14
C GLU A 152 -8.66 11.74 -6.51
N ASN A 153 -7.69 10.94 -6.89
CA ASN A 153 -6.30 11.13 -6.48
C ASN A 153 -5.73 12.41 -7.09
N ARG A 154 -4.96 13.14 -6.31
CA ARG A 154 -4.24 14.33 -6.78
C ARG A 154 -3.08 13.95 -7.69
N PHE A 155 -2.40 12.85 -7.39
CA PHE A 155 -1.27 12.33 -8.14
C PHE A 155 -1.65 11.05 -8.87
N ARG A 156 -1.12 10.88 -10.08
CA ARG A 156 -1.15 9.64 -10.85
C ARG A 156 0.26 9.14 -11.00
N PHE A 157 0.44 7.84 -10.82
CA PHE A 157 1.72 7.19 -10.98
C PHE A 157 1.67 6.32 -12.25
N LEU A 158 2.72 6.46 -13.06
CA LEU A 158 2.96 5.60 -14.20
C LEU A 158 4.09 4.67 -13.82
N SER A 159 3.91 3.38 -14.03
CA SER A 159 4.92 2.37 -13.71
C SER A 159 5.42 1.69 -14.97
N GLY A 160 6.70 1.38 -14.99
CA GLY A 160 7.34 0.54 -15.99
C GLY A 160 8.25 -0.46 -15.30
N VAL A 161 8.23 -1.70 -15.73
CA VAL A 161 9.05 -2.78 -15.17
C VAL A 161 9.86 -3.41 -16.29
N ALA A 162 11.16 -3.61 -16.03
CA ALA A 162 12.04 -4.39 -16.88
C ALA A 162 12.66 -5.51 -16.05
N ARG A 163 12.72 -6.71 -16.57
CA ARG A 163 13.31 -7.89 -15.94
C ARG A 163 14.12 -8.67 -16.92
N GLU A 164 15.32 -9.05 -16.51
CA GLU A 164 16.19 -9.92 -17.30
C GLU A 164 16.70 -11.05 -16.41
N CYS A 165 16.78 -12.28 -16.96
CA CYS A 165 17.30 -13.43 -16.23
C CYS A 165 18.76 -13.64 -16.60
N LYS A 166 19.61 -13.82 -15.59
CA LYS A 166 21.05 -14.09 -15.76
C LYS A 166 21.30 -15.44 -16.44
N ASP A 167 20.44 -16.41 -16.18
CA ASP A 167 20.57 -17.77 -16.67
C ASP A 167 19.43 -18.19 -17.62
N LYS A 168 19.74 -19.11 -18.54
CA LYS A 168 18.73 -19.72 -19.44
C LYS A 168 17.72 -20.63 -18.72
N SER A 169 17.85 -20.83 -17.41
CA SER A 169 16.91 -21.62 -16.60
C SER A 169 15.53 -20.96 -16.44
N GLY A 170 15.41 -19.66 -16.71
CA GLY A 170 14.16 -18.92 -16.64
C GLY A 170 13.70 -18.55 -15.21
N PHE A 171 14.45 -18.93 -14.17
CA PHE A 171 14.16 -18.54 -12.79
C PHE A 171 15.10 -17.42 -12.37
N ASN A 172 14.51 -16.28 -11.99
CA ASN A 172 15.20 -15.16 -11.37
C ASN A 172 14.77 -15.09 -9.92
N GLY A 173 15.71 -14.95 -8.96
CA GLY A 173 15.44 -14.75 -7.54
C GLY A 173 14.62 -13.51 -7.25
N ASP A 174 14.71 -12.50 -8.10
CA ASP A 174 13.98 -11.25 -7.96
C ASP A 174 12.50 -11.41 -8.30
N ASN A 175 11.64 -10.90 -7.45
CA ASN A 175 10.24 -10.69 -7.72
C ASN A 175 9.85 -9.24 -7.43
N PHE A 176 8.81 -8.77 -8.08
CA PHE A 176 8.34 -7.39 -7.92
C PHE A 176 6.81 -7.35 -7.89
N MET A 177 6.29 -6.29 -7.29
CA MET A 177 4.89 -5.90 -7.43
C MET A 177 4.75 -4.42 -7.71
N VAL A 178 3.69 -4.05 -8.42
CA VAL A 178 3.19 -2.69 -8.52
C VAL A 178 1.68 -2.75 -8.48
N SER A 179 1.09 -2.27 -7.40
CA SER A 179 -0.36 -2.33 -7.18
C SER A 179 -0.94 -0.96 -6.85
N ASN A 180 -2.12 -0.68 -7.43
CA ASN A 180 -2.95 0.47 -7.05
C ASN A 180 -3.99 -0.01 -6.04
N LEU A 181 -3.89 0.45 -4.80
CA LEU A 181 -4.78 0.06 -3.75
C LEU A 181 -6.08 0.87 -3.77
N SER A 182 -7.17 0.24 -3.32
CA SER A 182 -8.49 0.88 -3.21
C SER A 182 -8.49 2.12 -2.31
N CYS A 183 -7.62 2.16 -1.30
CA CYS A 183 -7.44 3.30 -0.40
C CYS A 183 -6.74 4.51 -1.03
N GLY A 184 -6.32 4.43 -2.32
CA GLY A 184 -5.65 5.52 -3.03
C GLY A 184 -4.17 5.64 -2.74
N LYS A 185 -3.56 4.56 -2.36
CA LYS A 185 -2.11 4.38 -2.31
C LYS A 185 -1.64 3.60 -3.54
N VAL A 186 -0.40 3.79 -3.92
CA VAL A 186 0.32 2.95 -4.88
C VAL A 186 1.46 2.29 -4.14
N VAL A 187 1.59 0.99 -4.31
CA VAL A 187 2.67 0.20 -3.72
C VAL A 187 3.55 -0.32 -4.86
N ALA A 188 4.84 -0.12 -4.71
CA ALA A 188 5.85 -0.76 -5.54
C ALA A 188 6.84 -1.47 -4.63
N ALA A 189 7.17 -2.72 -4.92
CA ALA A 189 8.15 -3.48 -4.15
C ALA A 189 9.00 -4.38 -5.05
N ILE A 190 10.26 -4.56 -4.64
CA ILE A 190 11.17 -5.57 -5.17
C ILE A 190 11.62 -6.42 -3.99
N ALA A 191 11.59 -7.74 -4.15
CA ALA A 191 12.16 -8.69 -3.21
C ALA A 191 13.11 -9.62 -3.94
N ASP A 192 14.28 -9.86 -3.36
CA ASP A 192 15.26 -10.81 -3.85
C ASP A 192 15.51 -11.89 -2.81
N GLY A 193 15.32 -13.15 -3.22
CA GLY A 193 15.60 -14.33 -2.40
C GLY A 193 17.10 -14.65 -2.41
N CYS A 194 17.72 -14.71 -1.24
CA CYS A 194 19.14 -15.06 -1.15
C CYS A 194 19.45 -16.42 -1.78
N GLY A 195 20.35 -16.42 -2.75
CA GLY A 195 20.75 -17.59 -3.51
C GLY A 195 20.30 -17.54 -4.97
N SER A 196 20.16 -18.69 -5.60
CA SER A 196 19.81 -18.77 -7.02
C SER A 196 18.80 -19.88 -7.31
N GLY A 197 18.11 -19.75 -8.44
CA GLY A 197 17.22 -20.77 -8.95
C GLY A 197 15.80 -20.75 -8.37
N LYS A 198 15.10 -21.88 -8.54
CA LYS A 198 13.68 -22.01 -8.25
C LYS A 198 13.30 -21.71 -6.80
N ARG A 199 14.18 -22.04 -5.84
CA ARG A 199 13.91 -21.84 -4.41
C ARG A 199 13.88 -20.35 -4.05
N ALA A 200 14.90 -19.59 -4.41
CA ALA A 200 14.97 -18.15 -4.20
C ALA A 200 13.77 -17.43 -4.86
N PHE A 201 13.40 -17.87 -6.08
CA PHE A 201 12.21 -17.37 -6.77
C PHE A 201 10.91 -17.60 -6.00
N ILE A 202 10.71 -18.80 -5.41
CA ILE A 202 9.49 -19.11 -4.64
C ILE A 202 9.45 -18.28 -3.36
N GLU A 203 10.58 -18.13 -2.67
CA GLU A 203 10.68 -17.41 -1.41
C GLU A 203 10.40 -15.91 -1.58
N SER A 204 11.04 -15.25 -2.52
CA SER A 204 10.80 -13.83 -2.79
C SER A 204 9.39 -13.57 -3.30
N ARG A 205 8.85 -14.47 -4.15
CA ARG A 205 7.47 -14.38 -4.63
C ARG A 205 6.46 -14.49 -3.48
N MET A 206 6.66 -15.43 -2.55
CA MET A 206 5.77 -15.61 -1.41
C MET A 206 5.74 -14.35 -0.52
N VAL A 207 6.90 -13.75 -0.27
CA VAL A 207 6.99 -12.50 0.52
C VAL A 207 6.22 -11.37 -0.18
N ILE A 208 6.40 -11.19 -1.49
CA ILE A 208 5.69 -10.17 -2.28
C ILE A 208 4.17 -10.39 -2.25
N GLU A 209 3.70 -11.63 -2.51
CA GLU A 209 2.27 -11.95 -2.53
C GLU A 209 1.62 -11.74 -1.15
N LEU A 210 2.30 -12.15 -0.06
CA LEU A 210 1.80 -11.93 1.29
C LEU A 210 1.77 -10.44 1.65
N MET A 211 2.80 -9.68 1.27
CA MET A 211 2.84 -8.25 1.51
C MET A 211 1.71 -7.53 0.77
N GLU A 212 1.50 -7.86 -0.52
CA GLU A 212 0.41 -7.32 -1.32
C GLU A 212 -0.95 -7.57 -0.65
N ASN A 213 -1.21 -8.81 -0.27
CA ASN A 213 -2.46 -9.19 0.39
C ASN A 213 -2.68 -8.47 1.73
N CYS A 214 -1.64 -8.32 2.55
CA CYS A 214 -1.75 -7.61 3.82
C CYS A 214 -2.05 -6.12 3.62
N ILE A 215 -1.34 -5.46 2.70
CA ILE A 215 -1.52 -4.04 2.45
C ILE A 215 -2.87 -3.76 1.78
N ASP A 216 -3.31 -4.61 0.84
CA ASP A 216 -4.63 -4.48 0.19
C ASP A 216 -5.77 -4.71 1.19
N ALA A 217 -5.56 -5.59 2.17
CA ALA A 217 -6.47 -5.78 3.31
C ALA A 217 -6.46 -4.60 4.31
N GLY A 218 -5.58 -3.61 4.11
CA GLY A 218 -5.51 -2.37 4.91
C GLY A 218 -4.62 -2.45 6.14
N PHE A 219 -3.75 -3.46 6.25
CA PHE A 219 -2.77 -3.52 7.34
C PHE A 219 -1.74 -2.41 7.22
N GLU A 220 -1.30 -1.90 8.37
CA GLU A 220 -0.14 -1.01 8.40
C GLU A 220 1.11 -1.79 7.93
N GLU A 221 1.97 -1.12 7.20
CA GLU A 221 3.17 -1.69 6.60
C GLU A 221 4.03 -2.43 7.64
N LYS A 222 4.17 -1.83 8.85
CA LYS A 222 4.92 -2.41 9.97
C LYS A 222 4.31 -3.73 10.42
N THR A 223 3.01 -3.76 10.66
CA THR A 223 2.28 -4.95 11.10
C THR A 223 2.39 -6.08 10.08
N ALA A 224 2.28 -5.74 8.79
CA ALA A 224 2.45 -6.71 7.70
C ALA A 224 3.86 -7.32 7.68
N ILE A 225 4.89 -6.49 7.82
CA ILE A 225 6.29 -6.92 7.86
C ILE A 225 6.54 -7.85 9.05
N ASP A 226 6.12 -7.45 10.25
CA ASP A 226 6.30 -8.26 11.48
C ASP A 226 5.58 -9.60 11.38
N PHE A 227 4.37 -9.60 10.81
CA PHE A 227 3.58 -10.82 10.60
C PHE A 227 4.27 -11.78 9.61
N ILE A 228 4.67 -11.27 8.44
CA ILE A 228 5.31 -12.08 7.40
C ILE A 228 6.65 -12.62 7.89
N ASN A 229 7.47 -11.80 8.55
CA ASN A 229 8.75 -12.25 9.10
C ASN A 229 8.55 -13.35 10.14
N SER A 230 7.59 -13.19 11.05
CA SER A 230 7.28 -14.23 12.05
C SER A 230 6.81 -15.53 11.40
N ALA A 231 5.95 -15.45 10.38
CA ALA A 231 5.51 -16.63 9.63
C ALA A 231 6.67 -17.30 8.89
N TYR A 232 7.57 -16.48 8.32
CA TYR A 232 8.73 -16.95 7.56
C TYR A 232 9.73 -17.70 8.43
N ILE A 233 10.09 -17.18 9.61
CA ILE A 233 11.01 -17.81 10.55
C ILE A 233 10.42 -19.10 11.13
N ASN A 234 9.10 -19.11 11.44
CA ASN A 234 8.44 -20.23 12.12
C ASN A 234 7.94 -21.33 11.20
N GLY A 235 7.85 -21.06 9.90
CA GLY A 235 7.38 -22.01 8.88
C GLY A 235 8.26 -23.21 8.61
N GLY A 236 9.17 -23.56 9.54
CA GLY A 236 9.95 -24.81 9.50
C GLY A 236 11.15 -24.77 8.56
N GLY A 237 11.82 -23.62 8.43
CA GLY A 237 13.14 -23.56 7.80
C GLY A 237 13.11 -23.55 6.27
N MET A 238 12.19 -22.82 5.69
CA MET A 238 12.33 -22.44 4.27
C MET A 238 13.38 -21.36 4.01
N GLY A 239 14.00 -20.95 4.89
CA GLY A 239 14.94 -20.05 5.44
C GLY A 239 16.10 -19.53 4.65
N ASN A 240 16.03 -19.23 3.35
CA ASN A 240 16.99 -18.28 2.83
C ASN A 240 16.45 -16.86 3.07
N PRO A 241 17.26 -15.95 3.61
CA PRO A 241 16.84 -14.59 3.81
C PRO A 241 16.33 -13.95 2.52
N VAL A 242 15.36 -13.03 2.66
CA VAL A 242 14.81 -12.28 1.53
C VAL A 242 15.03 -10.80 1.76
N THR A 243 15.70 -10.13 0.82
CA THR A 243 15.77 -8.67 0.84
C THR A 243 14.46 -8.09 0.33
N MET A 244 14.06 -6.93 0.85
CA MET A 244 12.87 -6.23 0.36
C MET A 244 13.11 -4.73 0.29
N ASP A 245 12.77 -4.15 -0.84
CA ASP A 245 12.64 -2.71 -1.06
C ASP A 245 11.20 -2.42 -1.39
N MET A 246 10.52 -1.62 -0.58
CA MET A 246 9.12 -1.28 -0.77
C MET A 246 8.91 0.22 -0.68
N SER A 247 8.11 0.74 -1.58
CA SER A 247 7.67 2.13 -1.60
C SER A 247 6.15 2.18 -1.63
N VAL A 248 5.56 2.78 -0.60
CA VAL A 248 4.12 3.01 -0.49
C VAL A 248 3.86 4.49 -0.67
N VAL A 249 3.16 4.87 -1.73
CA VAL A 249 2.92 6.27 -2.07
C VAL A 249 1.44 6.61 -1.86
N ASP A 250 1.18 7.60 -1.02
CA ASP A 250 -0.15 8.18 -0.90
C ASP A 250 -0.41 9.14 -2.07
N CYS A 251 -1.40 8.79 -2.89
CA CYS A 251 -1.73 9.54 -4.10
C CYS A 251 -2.42 10.88 -3.84
N GLN A 252 -2.82 11.17 -2.62
CA GLN A 252 -3.42 12.45 -2.25
C GLN A 252 -2.37 13.45 -1.78
N SER A 253 -1.50 13.01 -0.90
CA SER A 253 -0.43 13.85 -0.35
C SER A 253 0.83 13.83 -1.20
N GLY A 254 1.11 12.76 -1.95
CA GLY A 254 2.37 12.52 -2.64
C GLY A 254 3.51 12.18 -1.66
N ILE A 255 3.18 11.77 -0.44
CA ILE A 255 4.18 11.24 0.50
C ILE A 255 4.45 9.78 0.15
N MET A 256 5.71 9.45 0.05
CA MET A 256 6.21 8.09 -0.18
C MET A 256 6.89 7.59 1.08
N HIS A 257 6.42 6.48 1.61
CA HIS A 257 7.06 5.71 2.67
C HIS A 257 7.96 4.67 2.02
N CYS A 258 9.28 4.82 2.19
CA CYS A 258 10.27 3.86 1.71
C CYS A 258 10.63 2.93 2.86
N ILE A 259 10.47 1.64 2.66
CA ILE A 259 10.77 0.61 3.66
C ILE A 259 11.78 -0.35 3.03
N LYS A 260 12.91 -0.56 3.71
CA LYS A 260 14.02 -1.34 3.19
C LYS A 260 14.50 -2.37 4.22
N MET A 261 14.74 -3.58 3.74
CA MET A 261 15.30 -4.70 4.51
C MET A 261 16.40 -5.37 3.67
N GLY A 262 17.66 -5.09 4.00
CA GLY A 262 18.83 -5.64 3.30
C GLY A 262 18.91 -5.30 1.81
N ALA A 263 18.08 -4.37 1.33
CA ALA A 263 17.96 -4.07 -0.08
C ALA A 263 18.95 -3.00 -0.56
N VAL A 264 19.23 -3.01 -1.86
CA VAL A 264 20.07 -2.00 -2.52
C VAL A 264 19.37 -0.63 -2.55
N SER A 265 20.09 0.40 -3.02
CA SER A 265 19.60 1.77 -3.02
C SER A 265 18.41 1.98 -3.95
N THR A 266 17.44 2.79 -3.50
CA THR A 266 16.38 3.37 -4.32
C THR A 266 16.77 4.80 -4.68
N PHE A 267 16.45 5.22 -5.89
CA PHE A 267 16.80 6.53 -6.40
C PHE A 267 15.55 7.34 -6.68
N ILE A 268 15.54 8.61 -6.25
CA ILE A 268 14.53 9.58 -6.67
C ILE A 268 15.22 10.55 -7.60
N LYS A 269 14.93 10.44 -8.91
CA LYS A 269 15.45 11.37 -9.90
C LYS A 269 14.50 12.56 -10.03
N ARG A 270 15.05 13.75 -9.84
CA ARG A 270 14.39 15.02 -9.99
C ARG A 270 15.07 15.86 -11.08
N GLU A 271 14.45 16.97 -11.44
CA GLU A 271 15.09 17.89 -12.39
C GLU A 271 16.44 18.37 -11.80
N GLY A 272 17.52 17.98 -12.46
CA GLY A 272 18.88 18.40 -12.13
C GLY A 272 19.61 17.65 -11.02
N TRP A 273 18.98 16.72 -10.26
CA TRP A 273 19.65 15.95 -9.21
C TRP A 273 18.98 14.61 -8.91
N VAL A 274 19.70 13.75 -8.21
CA VAL A 274 19.23 12.42 -7.81
C VAL A 274 19.41 12.27 -6.29
N GLU A 275 18.34 11.93 -5.60
CA GLU A 275 18.36 11.54 -4.20
C GLU A 275 18.53 10.03 -4.08
N ILE A 276 19.39 9.58 -3.17
CA ILE A 276 19.66 8.15 -2.96
C ILE A 276 19.16 7.75 -1.59
N ILE A 277 18.29 6.75 -1.54
CA ILE A 277 17.79 6.15 -0.31
C ILE A 277 18.52 4.82 -0.11
N LYS A 278 19.34 4.74 0.93
CA LYS A 278 20.15 3.57 1.27
C LYS A 278 19.55 2.81 2.45
N SER A 279 19.90 1.55 2.59
CA SER A 279 19.63 0.71 3.76
C SER A 279 20.91 0.06 4.23
N SER A 280 20.97 -0.18 5.54
CA SER A 280 22.05 -0.94 6.19
C SER A 280 21.51 -2.08 7.07
N THR A 281 20.22 -2.35 6.97
CA THR A 281 19.52 -3.39 7.75
C THR A 281 19.72 -4.78 7.18
N LEU A 282 19.37 -5.80 7.98
CA LEU A 282 19.45 -7.19 7.57
C LEU A 282 18.20 -7.60 6.74
N PRO A 283 18.34 -8.61 5.87
CA PRO A 283 17.20 -9.19 5.15
C PRO A 283 16.16 -9.79 6.10
N MET A 284 14.93 -9.91 5.62
CA MET A 284 13.85 -10.64 6.29
C MET A 284 14.23 -12.11 6.50
N GLY A 285 13.85 -12.67 7.63
CA GLY A 285 14.13 -14.07 7.98
C GLY A 285 15.46 -14.30 8.70
N VAL A 286 16.28 -13.25 8.92
CA VAL A 286 17.55 -13.35 9.66
C VAL A 286 17.34 -13.21 11.16
N LEU A 287 16.51 -12.26 11.57
CA LEU A 287 16.22 -11.97 12.98
C LEU A 287 14.75 -12.20 13.29
N GLU A 288 14.46 -12.68 14.50
CA GLU A 288 13.08 -12.80 14.99
C GLU A 288 12.38 -11.44 15.06
N GLN A 289 13.08 -10.42 15.50
CA GLN A 289 12.64 -9.03 15.42
C GLN A 289 13.24 -8.39 14.18
N VAL A 290 12.37 -8.02 13.25
CA VAL A 290 12.79 -7.38 12.00
C VAL A 290 13.39 -6.02 12.31
N ASP A 291 14.57 -5.76 11.74
CA ASP A 291 15.14 -4.44 11.64
C ASP A 291 14.95 -3.94 10.19
N TYR A 292 14.34 -2.77 10.01
CA TYR A 292 14.13 -2.16 8.70
C TYR A 292 14.30 -0.65 8.77
N ASP A 293 14.81 -0.09 7.69
CA ASP A 293 14.86 1.36 7.51
C ASP A 293 13.53 1.86 6.95
N CYS A 294 12.98 2.87 7.60
CA CYS A 294 11.79 3.57 7.11
C CYS A 294 12.11 5.05 6.90
N THR A 295 11.84 5.57 5.72
CA THR A 295 12.11 6.97 5.37
C THR A 295 10.95 7.54 4.56
N ASP A 296 10.45 8.71 5.01
CA ASP A 296 9.40 9.42 4.30
C ASP A 296 10.00 10.42 3.32
N LYS A 297 9.48 10.41 2.09
CA LYS A 297 9.88 11.34 1.03
C LYS A 297 8.67 11.99 0.39
N LYS A 298 8.74 13.29 0.19
CA LYS A 298 7.75 14.03 -0.58
C LYS A 298 8.09 13.94 -2.05
N LEU A 299 7.15 13.42 -2.85
CA LEU A 299 7.24 13.40 -4.31
C LEU A 299 6.52 14.61 -4.90
N TYR A 300 7.03 15.05 -6.03
CA TYR A 300 6.51 16.16 -6.83
C TYR A 300 6.21 15.70 -8.26
N ASP A 301 5.48 16.50 -8.99
CA ASP A 301 5.21 16.23 -10.41
C ASP A 301 6.52 16.17 -11.20
N GLY A 302 6.68 15.13 -12.02
CA GLY A 302 7.90 14.89 -12.80
C GLY A 302 9.01 14.12 -12.07
N ASP A 303 8.84 13.75 -10.78
CA ASP A 303 9.78 12.89 -10.09
C ASP A 303 9.71 11.44 -10.61
N TYR A 304 10.85 10.77 -10.68
CA TYR A 304 10.97 9.34 -10.98
C TYR A 304 11.50 8.60 -9.77
N VAL A 305 10.79 7.60 -9.32
CA VAL A 305 11.27 6.63 -8.32
C VAL A 305 11.82 5.43 -9.06
N ILE A 306 13.10 5.13 -8.87
CA ILE A 306 13.81 4.06 -9.55
C ILE A 306 14.25 3.06 -8.49
N MET A 307 13.69 1.87 -8.53
CA MET A 307 14.03 0.75 -7.68
C MET A 307 14.77 -0.29 -8.54
N ILE A 308 15.85 -0.83 -8.03
CA ILE A 308 16.68 -1.80 -8.75
C ILE A 308 17.06 -2.96 -7.83
N SER A 309 17.29 -4.14 -8.40
CA SER A 309 17.92 -5.25 -7.67
C SER A 309 19.45 -5.14 -7.70
N ASP A 310 20.11 -5.93 -6.85
CA ASP A 310 21.57 -6.00 -6.77
C ASP A 310 22.21 -6.44 -8.11
N GLY A 311 21.58 -7.38 -8.81
CA GLY A 311 22.04 -7.84 -10.12
C GLY A 311 22.13 -6.71 -11.16
N VAL A 312 21.22 -5.73 -11.13
CA VAL A 312 21.28 -4.54 -11.99
C VAL A 312 22.45 -3.66 -11.59
N LEU A 313 22.60 -3.41 -10.28
CA LEU A 313 23.68 -2.57 -9.75
C LEU A 313 25.05 -3.17 -10.10
N ASP A 314 25.24 -4.46 -9.91
CA ASP A 314 26.49 -5.18 -10.22
C ASP A 314 26.83 -5.10 -11.72
N SER A 315 25.83 -5.28 -12.58
CA SER A 315 26.01 -5.18 -14.04
C SER A 315 26.48 -3.79 -14.45
N MET A 316 25.92 -2.75 -13.85
CA MET A 316 26.32 -1.36 -14.12
C MET A 316 27.75 -1.08 -13.63
N CYS A 317 28.12 -1.60 -12.46
CA CYS A 317 29.48 -1.47 -11.91
C CYS A 317 30.53 -2.21 -12.79
N GLU A 318 30.19 -3.40 -13.32
CA GLU A 318 31.08 -4.15 -14.23
C GLU A 318 31.28 -3.42 -15.55
N GLN A 319 30.21 -2.88 -16.14
CA GLN A 319 30.31 -2.09 -17.37
C GLN A 319 31.14 -0.81 -17.18
N GLY A 320 30.93 -0.10 -16.06
CA GLY A 320 31.76 1.07 -15.72
C GLY A 320 33.23 0.71 -15.55
N ARG A 321 33.57 -0.42 -14.92
CA ARG A 321 34.95 -0.89 -14.78
C ARG A 321 35.56 -1.30 -16.13
N LYS A 322 34.78 -1.91 -17.03
CA LYS A 322 35.25 -2.24 -18.40
C LYS A 322 35.51 -0.96 -19.18
N ALA A 323 34.59 -0.01 -19.19
CA ALA A 323 34.76 1.26 -19.87
C ALA A 323 36.01 2.05 -19.37
N CYS A 324 36.28 2.03 -18.06
CA CYS A 324 37.49 2.62 -17.52
C CYS A 324 38.77 1.88 -17.95
N ARG A 325 38.75 0.55 -18.06
CA ARG A 325 39.89 -0.22 -18.54
C ARG A 325 40.14 -0.01 -20.02
N ASP A 326 39.09 0.00 -20.83
CA ASP A 326 39.18 0.22 -22.25
C ASP A 326 39.72 1.63 -22.58
N ASN A 327 39.31 2.66 -21.83
CA ASN A 327 39.86 4.01 -21.96
C ASN A 327 41.33 4.08 -21.54
N GLN A 328 41.74 3.41 -20.45
CA GLN A 328 43.15 3.33 -20.07
C GLN A 328 44.01 2.62 -21.09
N GLN A 329 43.51 1.53 -21.73
CA GLN A 329 44.24 0.85 -22.82
C GLN A 329 44.36 1.74 -24.04
N CYS A 330 43.35 2.50 -24.41
CA CYS A 330 43.45 3.45 -25.54
C CYS A 330 44.48 4.55 -25.27
N GLU A 331 44.55 5.11 -24.04
CA GLU A 331 45.57 6.10 -23.68
C GLU A 331 47.00 5.53 -23.69
N ASP A 332 47.16 4.28 -23.20
CA ASP A 332 48.47 3.57 -23.22
C ASP A 332 48.93 3.21 -24.64
N GLU A 333 48.02 2.92 -25.58
CA GLU A 333 48.33 2.66 -26.99
C GLU A 333 48.68 3.95 -27.75
N GLU A 334 48.00 5.07 -27.49
CA GLU A 334 48.34 6.37 -28.05
C GLU A 334 49.70 6.88 -27.54
N ALA A 335 50.03 6.61 -26.28
CA ALA A 335 51.32 7.00 -25.70
C ALA A 335 52.49 6.15 -26.30
N LYS A 336 52.24 4.90 -26.72
CA LYS A 336 53.24 4.04 -27.33
C LYS A 336 53.40 4.25 -28.87
N GLY A 337 52.40 4.85 -29.49
CA GLY A 337 52.43 5.16 -30.96
C GLY A 337 53.15 6.47 -31.28
N ASN A 338 53.50 7.31 -30.27
CA ASN A 338 54.19 8.58 -30.44
C ASN A 338 55.65 8.59 -29.98
N SER A 339 56.29 7.42 -29.83
CA SER A 339 57.70 7.28 -29.49
C SER A 339 58.53 6.72 -30.62
#